data_abb2f739b6ecfad1ecae949870a8d9c0
#
_entry.id   abb2f739b6ecfad1ecae949870a8d9c0
#
_cell.length_a   1.000
_cell.length_b   1.000
_cell.length_c   1.000
_cell.angle_alpha   90.00
_cell.angle_beta   90.00
_cell.angle_gamma   90.00
#
_symmetry.space_group_name_H-M   'P 1'
#
loop_
_entity.id
_entity.type
_entity.pdbx_description
1 polymer ?
#
loop_
_entity_poly.entity_id
_entity_poly.type
_entity_poly.pdbx_seq_one_letter_code
_entity_poly.pdbx_strand_id
1 'polypeptide(L)'
;IPWLTRLLGPRRSWMLLAQCCIVAAIVMMALTDPAQGASAVLVMAVAAVLLGFSSATQDIVIDAYRIEAADADMQAMMSATYIAGYRLGMIVTGAGALYLAAYFGTTREHYVYEAWRLTHLIIPVFMLVGMVTVLCIREPLAAKRGYDQFTHFDYVSLCLLFVVAAAGFVGVFFLSGDAITQLKGALPGTYSHSLLLAFSLEASRFSLAVAAAYAIARVMVKIGFANRQLVDVSYIAPIRNFLESHGAKTTVILLCLVSLFRISDVVLGVISNIFYTETGFSKEEIATAVKLFGVWMTILGGLVGGVFTMRFGVMAMLAFSAVLVVLTN
;
A
#
# COMPACT_ATOMS: atom_id res chain seq x y z
N ILE A 1 10.06 -16.85 -12.72
CA ILE A 1 11.34 -16.45 -13.33
C ILE A 1 12.44 -17.38 -12.79
N PRO A 2 12.47 -18.68 -13.22
CA PRO A 2 13.31 -19.68 -12.56
C PRO A 2 14.81 -19.41 -12.68
N TRP A 3 15.26 -18.81 -13.77
CA TRP A 3 16.68 -18.48 -13.98
C TRP A 3 17.15 -17.34 -13.05
N LEU A 4 16.33 -16.31 -12.85
CA LEU A 4 16.65 -15.17 -12.00
C LEU A 4 16.65 -15.55 -10.52
N THR A 5 15.69 -16.39 -10.10
CA THR A 5 15.63 -16.91 -8.73
C THR A 5 16.77 -17.86 -8.40
N ARG A 6 17.35 -18.55 -9.40
CA ARG A 6 18.56 -19.33 -9.20
C ARG A 6 19.82 -18.48 -8.98
N LEU A 7 19.87 -17.31 -9.60
CA LEU A 7 21.03 -16.38 -9.52
C LEU A 7 20.98 -15.49 -8.27
N LEU A 8 19.83 -14.91 -7.99
CA LEU A 8 19.68 -13.87 -6.98
C LEU A 8 18.93 -14.34 -5.72
N GLY A 9 18.25 -15.48 -5.79
CA GLY A 9 17.31 -15.91 -4.77
C GLY A 9 15.89 -15.37 -5.00
N PRO A 10 14.86 -15.91 -4.30
CA PRO A 10 13.47 -15.57 -4.55
C PRO A 10 13.13 -14.13 -4.19
N ARG A 11 13.56 -13.60 -3.05
CA ARG A 11 13.19 -12.24 -2.61
C ARG A 11 13.79 -11.16 -3.50
N ARG A 12 15.09 -11.25 -3.74
CA ARG A 12 15.82 -10.29 -4.59
C ARG A 12 15.30 -10.28 -6.02
N SER A 13 14.98 -11.44 -6.56
CA SER A 13 14.43 -11.58 -7.92
C SER A 13 13.07 -10.88 -8.08
N TRP A 14 12.18 -11.04 -7.11
CA TRP A 14 10.89 -10.39 -7.13
C TRP A 14 10.99 -8.88 -6.90
N MET A 15 11.88 -8.42 -6.01
CA MET A 15 12.16 -6.98 -5.85
C MET A 15 12.66 -6.37 -7.15
N LEU A 16 13.64 -6.99 -7.80
CA LEU A 16 14.21 -6.48 -9.06
C LEU A 16 13.16 -6.45 -10.18
N LEU A 17 12.33 -7.50 -10.30
CA LEU A 17 11.24 -7.52 -11.27
C LEU A 17 10.25 -6.38 -11.02
N ALA A 18 9.80 -6.21 -9.78
CA ALA A 18 8.86 -5.15 -9.43
C ALA A 18 9.45 -3.76 -9.75
N GLN A 19 10.73 -3.53 -9.44
CA GLN A 19 11.43 -2.29 -9.77
C GLN A 19 11.52 -2.05 -11.29
N CYS A 20 11.80 -3.09 -12.08
CA CYS A 20 11.78 -2.98 -13.54
C CYS A 20 10.38 -2.63 -14.07
N CYS A 21 9.33 -3.24 -13.52
CA CYS A 21 7.95 -2.92 -13.89
C CYS A 21 7.55 -1.49 -13.50
N ILE A 22 7.98 -1.00 -12.33
CA ILE A 22 7.78 0.39 -11.90
C ILE A 22 8.45 1.35 -12.89
N VAL A 23 9.71 1.12 -13.24
CA VAL A 23 10.44 1.94 -14.23
C VAL A 23 9.71 1.92 -15.57
N ALA A 24 9.31 0.74 -16.06
CA ALA A 24 8.58 0.61 -17.32
C ALA A 24 7.25 1.38 -17.28
N ALA A 25 6.51 1.30 -16.19
CA ALA A 25 5.25 2.04 -16.03
C ALA A 25 5.46 3.55 -16.05
N ILE A 26 6.46 4.06 -15.33
CA ILE A 26 6.77 5.50 -15.33
C ILE A 26 7.24 5.96 -16.71
N VAL A 27 8.06 5.18 -17.41
CA VAL A 27 8.48 5.48 -18.78
C VAL A 27 7.28 5.48 -19.73
N MET A 28 6.35 4.54 -19.59
CA MET A 28 5.12 4.52 -20.38
C MET A 28 4.28 5.77 -20.12
N MET A 29 4.17 6.24 -18.88
CA MET A 29 3.54 7.52 -18.54
C MET A 29 4.29 8.70 -19.15
N ALA A 30 5.61 8.70 -19.12
CA ALA A 30 6.44 9.74 -19.71
C ALA A 30 6.24 9.90 -21.22
N LEU A 31 6.04 8.78 -21.92
CA LEU A 31 5.87 8.75 -23.39
C LEU A 31 4.41 8.98 -23.83
N THR A 32 3.50 9.22 -22.92
CA THR A 32 2.08 9.39 -23.21
C THR A 32 1.64 10.80 -22.81
N ASP A 33 1.17 11.58 -23.79
CA ASP A 33 0.60 12.91 -23.54
C ASP A 33 -0.91 12.79 -23.33
N PRO A 34 -1.43 13.00 -22.10
CA PRO A 34 -2.86 12.91 -21.81
C PRO A 34 -3.72 13.95 -22.56
N ALA A 35 -3.11 15.03 -23.06
CA ALA A 35 -3.82 16.04 -23.83
C ALA A 35 -4.23 15.56 -25.24
N GLN A 36 -3.68 14.43 -25.72
CA GLN A 36 -4.00 13.88 -27.06
C GLN A 36 -5.35 13.17 -27.13
N GLY A 37 -6.09 13.06 -26.03
CA GLY A 37 -7.46 12.54 -25.99
C GLY A 37 -7.66 11.26 -25.20
N ALA A 38 -8.86 10.68 -25.33
CA ALA A 38 -9.31 9.56 -24.48
C ALA A 38 -8.41 8.31 -24.57
N SER A 39 -7.85 8.00 -25.74
CA SER A 39 -6.94 6.85 -25.89
C SER A 39 -5.64 7.04 -25.11
N ALA A 40 -5.07 8.24 -25.12
CA ALA A 40 -3.88 8.56 -24.34
C ALA A 40 -4.15 8.50 -22.83
N VAL A 41 -5.29 9.02 -22.41
CA VAL A 41 -5.75 8.92 -20.99
C VAL A 41 -5.91 7.46 -20.58
N LEU A 42 -6.43 6.58 -21.45
CA LEU A 42 -6.54 5.15 -21.16
C LEU A 42 -5.16 4.50 -20.99
N VAL A 43 -4.19 4.81 -21.87
CA VAL A 43 -2.81 4.32 -21.74
C VAL A 43 -2.18 4.79 -20.42
N MET A 44 -2.38 6.07 -20.07
CA MET A 44 -1.93 6.63 -18.80
C MET A 44 -2.56 5.87 -17.60
N ALA A 45 -3.86 5.57 -17.67
CA ALA A 45 -4.56 4.82 -16.62
C ALA A 45 -4.01 3.39 -16.48
N VAL A 46 -3.75 2.70 -17.58
CA VAL A 46 -3.12 1.37 -17.57
C VAL A 46 -1.71 1.43 -16.98
N ALA A 47 -0.92 2.44 -17.34
CA ALA A 47 0.40 2.64 -16.77
C ALA A 47 0.33 2.92 -15.25
N ALA A 48 -0.64 3.72 -14.80
CA ALA A 48 -0.86 3.98 -13.38
C ALA A 48 -1.27 2.72 -12.61
N VAL A 49 -2.12 1.86 -13.17
CA VAL A 49 -2.48 0.56 -12.58
C VAL A 49 -1.26 -0.35 -12.50
N LEU A 50 -0.46 -0.43 -13.56
CA LEU A 50 0.79 -1.21 -13.56
C LEU A 50 1.76 -0.69 -12.50
N LEU A 51 1.92 0.63 -12.39
CA LEU A 51 2.75 1.28 -11.37
C LEU A 51 2.28 0.90 -9.96
N GLY A 52 0.98 1.06 -9.68
CA GLY A 52 0.40 0.75 -8.37
C GLY A 52 0.53 -0.72 -8.00
N PHE A 53 0.25 -1.63 -8.93
CA PHE A 53 0.39 -3.07 -8.71
C PHE A 53 1.85 -3.48 -8.47
N SER A 54 2.78 -2.95 -9.26
CA SER A 54 4.21 -3.25 -9.12
C SER A 54 4.79 -2.68 -7.82
N SER A 55 4.36 -1.48 -7.42
CA SER A 55 4.74 -0.85 -6.15
C SER A 55 4.23 -1.68 -4.96
N ALA A 56 2.96 -2.08 -4.96
CA ALA A 56 2.40 -2.94 -3.91
C ALA A 56 3.12 -4.29 -3.83
N THR A 57 3.48 -4.87 -4.99
CA THR A 57 4.27 -6.11 -5.04
C THR A 57 5.65 -5.91 -4.44
N GLN A 58 6.31 -4.79 -4.75
CA GLN A 58 7.61 -4.45 -4.16
C GLN A 58 7.53 -4.32 -2.64
N ASP A 59 6.52 -3.62 -2.12
CA ASP A 59 6.32 -3.44 -0.68
C ASP A 59 6.16 -4.79 0.04
N ILE A 60 5.33 -5.69 -0.49
CA ILE A 60 5.15 -7.03 0.08
C ILE A 60 6.48 -7.80 0.13
N VAL A 61 7.28 -7.73 -0.92
CA VAL A 61 8.56 -8.46 -0.99
C VAL A 61 9.62 -7.83 -0.06
N ILE A 62 9.66 -6.50 0.04
CA ILE A 62 10.53 -5.79 0.98
C ILE A 62 10.17 -6.14 2.42
N ASP A 63 8.88 -6.15 2.77
CA ASP A 63 8.42 -6.52 4.10
C ASP A 63 8.79 -7.98 4.45
N ALA A 64 8.59 -8.89 3.51
CA ALA A 64 8.99 -10.27 3.68
C ALA A 64 10.52 -10.42 3.83
N TYR A 65 11.30 -9.70 3.01
CA TYR A 65 12.76 -9.66 3.13
C TYR A 65 13.18 -9.15 4.50
N ARG A 66 12.61 -8.05 4.96
CA ARG A 66 12.92 -7.42 6.25
C ARG A 66 12.68 -8.38 7.41
N ILE A 67 11.54 -9.08 7.40
CA ILE A 67 11.18 -10.04 8.46
C ILE A 67 12.14 -11.24 8.46
N GLU A 68 12.58 -11.70 7.30
CA GLU A 68 13.46 -12.85 7.16
C GLU A 68 14.95 -12.52 7.34
N ALA A 69 15.35 -11.26 7.14
CA ALA A 69 16.75 -10.82 7.14
C ALA A 69 17.28 -10.42 8.52
N ALA A 70 16.41 -10.20 9.51
CA ALA A 70 16.80 -9.70 10.83
C ALA A 70 16.07 -10.43 11.95
N ASP A 71 16.77 -10.57 13.08
CA ASP A 71 16.23 -11.10 14.31
C ASP A 71 15.14 -10.20 14.91
N ALA A 72 14.31 -10.77 15.81
CA ALA A 72 13.17 -10.08 16.40
C ALA A 72 13.55 -8.74 17.04
N ASP A 73 14.71 -8.68 17.69
CA ASP A 73 15.18 -7.47 18.39
C ASP A 73 15.52 -6.32 17.44
N MET A 74 15.92 -6.63 16.20
CA MET A 74 16.26 -5.65 15.17
C MET A 74 15.06 -5.16 14.35
N GLN A 75 13.90 -5.81 14.45
CA GLN A 75 12.72 -5.51 13.62
C GLN A 75 12.22 -4.07 13.78
N ALA A 76 12.29 -3.53 14.99
CA ALA A 76 11.89 -2.14 15.27
C ALA A 76 12.79 -1.13 14.53
N MET A 77 14.12 -1.35 14.55
CA MET A 77 15.09 -0.49 13.86
C MET A 77 14.94 -0.62 12.35
N MET A 78 14.75 -1.82 11.82
CA MET A 78 14.51 -2.03 10.39
C MET A 78 13.22 -1.36 9.93
N SER A 79 12.16 -1.37 10.76
CA SER A 79 10.92 -0.65 10.47
C SER A 79 11.15 0.87 10.44
N ALA A 80 11.89 1.41 11.40
CA ALA A 80 12.21 2.83 11.46
C ALA A 80 13.02 3.28 10.22
N THR A 81 14.02 2.50 9.82
CA THR A 81 14.85 2.76 8.64
C THR A 81 14.02 2.68 7.35
N TYR A 82 13.12 1.70 7.24
CA TYR A 82 12.18 1.58 6.13
C TYR A 82 11.30 2.83 6.01
N ILE A 83 10.69 3.27 7.13
CA ILE A 83 9.85 4.48 7.14
C ILE A 83 10.66 5.73 6.76
N ALA A 84 11.90 5.85 7.25
CA ALA A 84 12.77 6.96 6.88
C ALA A 84 13.04 6.98 5.37
N GLY A 85 13.42 5.85 4.78
CA GLY A 85 13.63 5.72 3.34
C GLY A 85 12.36 6.03 2.53
N TYR A 86 11.21 5.53 2.97
CA TYR A 86 9.91 5.83 2.36
C TYR A 86 9.61 7.34 2.35
N ARG A 87 9.84 8.04 3.48
CA ARG A 87 9.63 9.49 3.58
C ARG A 87 10.56 10.29 2.68
N LEU A 88 11.83 9.90 2.61
CA LEU A 88 12.78 10.52 1.68
C LEU A 88 12.36 10.29 0.23
N GLY A 89 11.95 9.09 -0.12
CA GLY A 89 11.39 8.76 -1.43
C GLY A 89 10.18 9.63 -1.79
N MET A 90 9.24 9.83 -0.86
CA MET A 90 8.07 10.72 -1.06
C MET A 90 8.47 12.17 -1.37
N ILE A 91 9.50 12.70 -0.71
CA ILE A 91 9.99 14.06 -0.99
C ILE A 91 10.56 14.13 -2.40
N VAL A 92 11.43 13.18 -2.75
CA VAL A 92 12.10 13.16 -4.05
C VAL A 92 11.09 13.00 -5.19
N THR A 93 10.18 12.04 -5.09
CA THR A 93 9.21 11.74 -6.16
C THR A 93 8.03 12.70 -6.18
N GLY A 94 7.58 13.20 -5.03
CA GLY A 94 6.46 14.13 -4.94
C GLY A 94 6.88 15.58 -5.19
N ALA A 95 7.58 16.17 -4.23
CA ALA A 95 8.04 17.56 -4.35
C ALA A 95 9.08 17.73 -5.47
N GLY A 96 10.04 16.79 -5.58
CA GLY A 96 11.05 16.82 -6.62
C GLY A 96 10.47 16.80 -8.04
N ALA A 97 9.42 16.00 -8.29
CA ALA A 97 8.75 15.98 -9.58
C ALA A 97 8.11 17.32 -9.93
N LEU A 98 7.46 17.98 -8.96
CA LEU A 98 6.84 19.28 -9.18
C LEU A 98 7.88 20.37 -9.45
N TYR A 99 8.99 20.36 -8.71
CA TYR A 99 10.11 21.30 -8.95
C TYR A 99 10.74 21.09 -10.31
N LEU A 100 10.98 19.85 -10.72
CA LEU A 100 11.53 19.54 -12.05
C LEU A 100 10.58 19.97 -13.16
N ALA A 101 9.29 19.67 -13.03
CA ALA A 101 8.29 20.09 -14.01
C ALA A 101 8.20 21.61 -14.15
N ALA A 102 8.24 22.33 -13.01
CA ALA A 102 8.27 23.79 -13.00
C ALA A 102 9.56 24.35 -13.62
N TYR A 103 10.72 23.75 -13.30
CA TYR A 103 12.00 24.13 -13.88
C TYR A 103 12.03 23.96 -15.40
N PHE A 104 11.37 22.95 -15.94
CA PHE A 104 11.24 22.71 -17.37
C PHE A 104 10.12 23.55 -18.03
N GLY A 105 9.48 24.45 -17.30
CA GLY A 105 8.62 25.49 -17.83
C GLY A 105 7.12 25.21 -17.77
N THR A 106 6.66 24.13 -17.10
CA THR A 106 5.23 23.94 -16.86
C THR A 106 4.79 24.80 -15.67
N THR A 107 3.65 25.46 -15.81
CA THR A 107 3.02 26.22 -14.73
C THR A 107 1.62 25.71 -14.47
N ARG A 108 0.96 26.22 -13.42
CA ARG A 108 -0.43 25.85 -13.11
C ARG A 108 -1.40 26.27 -14.22
N GLU A 109 -1.08 27.35 -14.93
CA GLU A 109 -1.91 27.93 -15.98
C GLU A 109 -1.51 27.45 -17.39
N HIS A 110 -0.28 26.96 -17.55
CA HIS A 110 0.25 26.52 -18.83
C HIS A 110 0.86 25.12 -18.72
N TYR A 111 0.15 24.13 -19.23
CA TYR A 111 0.61 22.75 -19.32
C TYR A 111 1.62 22.59 -20.44
N VAL A 112 2.81 22.06 -20.12
CA VAL A 112 3.87 21.74 -21.09
C VAL A 112 4.18 20.25 -21.02
N TYR A 113 3.80 19.49 -22.03
CA TYR A 113 4.02 18.04 -22.07
C TYR A 113 5.50 17.67 -21.94
N GLU A 114 6.39 18.34 -22.67
CA GLU A 114 7.82 18.06 -22.64
C GLU A 114 8.43 18.22 -21.23
N ALA A 115 7.95 19.16 -20.45
CA ALA A 115 8.37 19.35 -19.05
C ALA A 115 8.00 18.13 -18.20
N TRP A 116 6.78 17.63 -18.34
CA TRP A 116 6.35 16.43 -17.63
C TRP A 116 7.03 15.16 -18.15
N ARG A 117 7.24 15.05 -19.46
CA ARG A 117 7.97 13.94 -20.07
C ARG A 117 9.39 13.85 -19.51
N LEU A 118 10.14 14.93 -19.50
CA LEU A 118 11.50 14.98 -18.95
C LEU A 118 11.50 14.65 -17.45
N THR A 119 10.56 15.19 -16.69
CA THR A 119 10.40 14.90 -15.27
C THR A 119 10.20 13.41 -15.02
N HIS A 120 9.26 12.78 -15.74
CA HIS A 120 8.99 11.34 -15.59
C HIS A 120 10.13 10.44 -16.14
N LEU A 121 11.02 10.94 -16.99
CA LEU A 121 12.22 10.22 -17.40
C LEU A 121 13.37 10.34 -16.40
N ILE A 122 13.44 11.45 -15.64
CA ILE A 122 14.47 11.67 -14.61
C ILE A 122 14.15 10.89 -13.33
N ILE A 123 12.89 10.86 -12.89
CA ILE A 123 12.48 10.19 -11.63
C ILE A 123 12.91 8.73 -11.55
N PRO A 124 12.76 7.90 -12.60
CA PRO A 124 13.21 6.51 -12.58
C PRO A 124 14.71 6.32 -12.34
N VAL A 125 15.51 7.34 -12.58
CA VAL A 125 16.96 7.27 -12.28
C VAL A 125 17.20 7.04 -10.78
N PHE A 126 16.36 7.58 -9.91
CA PHE A 126 16.42 7.32 -8.47
C PHE A 126 16.10 5.86 -8.12
N MET A 127 15.34 5.16 -8.97
CA MET A 127 15.08 3.71 -8.76
C MET A 127 16.35 2.87 -8.96
N LEU A 128 17.34 3.37 -9.71
CA LEU A 128 18.64 2.69 -9.84
C LEU A 128 19.32 2.47 -8.49
N VAL A 129 19.14 3.39 -7.53
CA VAL A 129 19.65 3.23 -6.16
C VAL A 129 19.02 1.96 -5.53
N GLY A 130 17.71 1.79 -5.66
CA GLY A 130 17.02 0.59 -5.19
C GLY A 130 17.47 -0.68 -5.91
N MET A 131 17.64 -0.63 -7.24
CA MET A 131 18.08 -1.77 -8.04
C MET A 131 19.52 -2.19 -7.66
N VAL A 132 20.44 -1.23 -7.52
CA VAL A 132 21.80 -1.50 -7.05
C VAL A 132 21.78 -2.07 -5.64
N THR A 133 20.97 -1.53 -4.75
CA THR A 133 20.80 -2.07 -3.39
C THR A 133 20.36 -3.53 -3.42
N VAL A 134 19.37 -3.89 -4.24
CA VAL A 134 18.90 -5.28 -4.39
C VAL A 134 20.00 -6.20 -4.91
N LEU A 135 20.87 -5.71 -5.78
CA LEU A 135 22.02 -6.50 -6.28
C LEU A 135 23.13 -6.64 -5.23
N CYS A 136 23.28 -5.72 -4.30
CA CYS A 136 24.32 -5.73 -3.28
C CYS A 136 23.93 -6.50 -2.00
N ILE A 137 22.64 -6.50 -1.62
CA ILE A 137 22.19 -7.20 -0.40
C ILE A 137 22.26 -8.72 -0.57
N ARG A 138 22.35 -9.44 0.53
CA ARG A 138 22.34 -10.91 0.53
C ARG A 138 20.92 -11.41 0.59
N GLU A 139 20.65 -12.53 -0.10
CA GLU A 139 19.37 -13.25 0.05
C GLU A 139 19.26 -13.82 1.46
N PRO A 140 18.16 -13.61 2.19
CA PRO A 140 17.96 -14.23 3.50
C PRO A 140 17.91 -15.75 3.36
N LEU A 141 18.40 -16.45 4.38
CA LEU A 141 18.28 -17.91 4.48
C LEU A 141 16.80 -18.25 4.76
N ALA A 142 15.97 -18.17 3.75
CA ALA A 142 14.58 -18.56 3.87
C ALA A 142 14.50 -20.05 4.25
N ALA A 143 13.76 -20.38 5.30
CA ALA A 143 13.38 -21.75 5.57
C ALA A 143 12.71 -22.29 4.30
N LYS A 144 13.19 -23.43 3.80
CA LYS A 144 12.60 -24.13 2.63
C LYS A 144 11.14 -24.43 2.94
N ARG A 145 10.25 -23.52 2.59
CA ARG A 145 8.82 -23.76 2.63
C ARG A 145 8.52 -24.66 1.44
N GLY A 146 7.76 -25.73 1.66
CA GLY A 146 7.45 -26.77 0.67
C GLY A 146 6.65 -26.33 -0.55
N TYR A 147 7.05 -25.21 -1.17
CA TYR A 147 6.45 -24.67 -2.39
C TYR A 147 6.94 -25.37 -3.67
N ASP A 148 7.97 -26.22 -3.57
CA ASP A 148 8.51 -26.99 -4.70
C ASP A 148 7.55 -28.07 -5.24
N GLN A 149 6.39 -28.26 -4.58
CA GLN A 149 5.38 -29.25 -4.93
C GLN A 149 4.36 -28.77 -5.98
N PHE A 150 4.32 -27.46 -6.26
CA PHE A 150 3.30 -26.86 -7.11
C PHE A 150 3.83 -26.55 -8.51
N THR A 151 2.99 -26.73 -9.51
CA THR A 151 3.33 -26.45 -10.90
C THR A 151 3.19 -24.96 -11.23
N HIS A 152 3.81 -24.52 -12.33
CA HIS A 152 3.60 -23.15 -12.80
C HIS A 152 2.14 -22.83 -13.08
N PHE A 153 1.37 -23.81 -13.54
CA PHE A 153 -0.06 -23.67 -13.78
C PHE A 153 -0.84 -23.40 -12.49
N ASP A 154 -0.49 -24.05 -11.39
CA ASP A 154 -1.10 -23.81 -10.08
C ASP A 154 -0.94 -22.35 -9.62
N TYR A 155 0.25 -21.76 -9.83
CA TYR A 155 0.50 -20.36 -9.50
C TYR A 155 -0.27 -19.40 -10.40
N VAL A 156 -0.35 -19.68 -11.70
CA VAL A 156 -1.13 -18.85 -12.64
C VAL A 156 -2.61 -18.92 -12.29
N SER A 157 -3.14 -20.10 -12.00
CA SER A 157 -4.54 -20.26 -11.60
C SER A 157 -4.85 -19.57 -10.27
N LEU A 158 -3.91 -19.55 -9.31
CA LEU A 158 -4.03 -18.79 -8.07
C LEU A 158 -4.06 -17.27 -8.32
N CYS A 159 -3.20 -16.77 -9.20
CA CYS A 159 -3.23 -15.35 -9.61
C CYS A 159 -4.55 -15.00 -10.30
N LEU A 160 -5.02 -15.82 -11.22
CA LEU A 160 -6.30 -15.62 -11.89
C LEU A 160 -7.48 -15.68 -10.92
N LEU A 161 -7.46 -16.60 -9.96
CA LEU A 161 -8.45 -16.64 -8.87
C LEU A 161 -8.51 -15.30 -8.13
N PHE A 162 -7.35 -14.75 -7.77
CA PHE A 162 -7.29 -13.46 -7.09
C PHE A 162 -7.85 -12.33 -7.97
N VAL A 163 -7.46 -12.26 -9.24
CA VAL A 163 -7.94 -11.24 -10.18
C VAL A 163 -9.45 -11.32 -10.37
N VAL A 164 -10.00 -12.52 -10.56
CA VAL A 164 -11.45 -12.72 -10.74
C VAL A 164 -12.23 -12.40 -9.46
N ALA A 165 -11.72 -12.80 -8.30
CA ALA A 165 -12.34 -12.46 -7.02
C ALA A 165 -12.30 -10.94 -6.76
N ALA A 166 -11.18 -10.27 -7.05
CA ALA A 166 -11.05 -8.82 -6.95
C ALA A 166 -11.98 -8.09 -7.94
N ALA A 167 -12.07 -8.56 -9.18
CA ALA A 167 -13.01 -8.03 -10.17
C ALA A 167 -14.47 -8.21 -9.70
N GLY A 168 -14.80 -9.35 -9.09
CA GLY A 168 -16.11 -9.59 -8.49
C GLY A 168 -16.41 -8.64 -7.33
N PHE A 169 -15.44 -8.40 -6.45
CA PHE A 169 -15.54 -7.39 -5.39
C PHE A 169 -15.83 -6.00 -5.97
N VAL A 170 -15.00 -5.55 -6.91
CA VAL A 170 -15.13 -4.24 -7.57
C VAL A 170 -16.50 -4.14 -8.26
N GLY A 171 -16.87 -5.16 -9.03
CA GLY A 171 -18.16 -5.19 -9.74
C GLY A 171 -19.35 -5.05 -8.79
N VAL A 172 -19.42 -5.86 -7.74
CA VAL A 172 -20.51 -5.78 -6.75
C VAL A 172 -20.49 -4.46 -6.00
N PHE A 173 -19.31 -3.97 -5.63
CA PHE A 173 -19.17 -2.69 -4.92
C PHE A 173 -19.66 -1.52 -5.76
N PHE A 174 -19.32 -1.42 -7.03
CA PHE A 174 -19.78 -0.34 -7.91
C PHE A 174 -21.25 -0.51 -8.31
N LEU A 175 -21.68 -1.69 -8.70
CA LEU A 175 -23.09 -1.94 -9.10
C LEU A 175 -24.08 -1.73 -7.96
N SER A 176 -23.68 -1.97 -6.72
CA SER A 176 -24.54 -1.69 -5.54
C SER A 176 -24.65 -0.22 -5.17
N GLY A 177 -23.81 0.66 -5.77
CA GLY A 177 -23.79 2.10 -5.46
C GLY A 177 -25.12 2.79 -5.76
N ASP A 178 -25.67 2.54 -6.94
CA ASP A 178 -26.94 3.15 -7.38
C ASP A 178 -28.11 2.69 -6.49
N ALA A 179 -28.15 1.40 -6.13
CA ALA A 179 -29.16 0.85 -5.25
C ALA A 179 -29.13 1.49 -3.84
N ILE A 180 -27.92 1.70 -3.29
CA ILE A 180 -27.75 2.39 -1.99
C ILE A 180 -28.14 3.85 -2.08
N THR A 181 -27.83 4.54 -3.17
CA THR A 181 -28.21 5.93 -3.39
C THR A 181 -29.73 6.08 -3.49
N GLN A 182 -30.38 5.19 -4.22
CA GLN A 182 -31.86 5.13 -4.30
C GLN A 182 -32.48 4.82 -2.93
N LEU A 183 -31.90 3.89 -2.17
CA LEU A 183 -32.38 3.54 -0.84
C LEU A 183 -32.24 4.73 0.13
N LYS A 184 -31.11 5.45 0.08
CA LYS A 184 -30.92 6.69 0.87
C LYS A 184 -31.97 7.76 0.51
N GLY A 185 -32.30 7.93 -0.77
CA GLY A 185 -33.30 8.87 -1.23
C GLY A 185 -34.75 8.48 -0.88
N ALA A 186 -35.03 7.20 -0.69
CA ALA A 186 -36.36 6.71 -0.31
C ALA A 186 -36.64 6.79 1.21
N LEU A 187 -35.60 7.07 2.03
CA LEU A 187 -35.74 7.19 3.47
C LEU A 187 -36.32 8.56 3.87
N PRO A 188 -37.21 8.62 4.91
CA PRO A 188 -37.70 9.89 5.44
C PRO A 188 -36.57 10.84 5.81
N GLY A 189 -36.76 12.16 5.59
CA GLY A 189 -35.72 13.17 5.76
C GLY A 189 -34.99 13.17 7.11
N THR A 190 -35.65 12.71 8.18
CA THR A 190 -35.05 12.54 9.51
C THR A 190 -33.91 11.50 9.52
N TYR A 191 -33.99 10.50 8.65
CA TYR A 191 -32.99 9.42 8.57
C TYR A 191 -31.96 9.64 7.45
N SER A 192 -32.30 10.38 6.40
CA SER A 192 -31.41 10.64 5.27
C SER A 192 -30.15 11.41 5.65
N HIS A 193 -30.18 12.21 6.72
CA HIS A 193 -29.04 12.93 7.29
C HIS A 193 -28.31 12.20 8.42
N SER A 194 -28.74 10.98 8.78
CA SER A 194 -28.08 10.20 9.82
C SER A 194 -26.74 9.66 9.33
N LEU A 195 -25.64 10.15 9.93
CA LEU A 195 -24.27 9.68 9.64
C LEU A 195 -24.09 8.18 9.93
N LEU A 196 -24.74 7.68 11.01
CA LEU A 196 -24.70 6.26 11.38
C LEU A 196 -25.40 5.38 10.35
N LEU A 197 -26.51 5.83 9.80
CA LEU A 197 -27.21 5.09 8.75
C LEU A 197 -26.40 5.08 7.46
N ALA A 198 -25.83 6.21 7.05
CA ALA A 198 -24.97 6.30 5.89
C ALA A 198 -23.76 5.36 6.02
N PHE A 199 -23.11 5.35 7.18
CA PHE A 199 -22.02 4.45 7.48
C PHE A 199 -22.44 2.97 7.45
N SER A 200 -23.58 2.62 8.06
CA SER A 200 -24.05 1.21 8.09
C SER A 200 -24.41 0.70 6.69
N LEU A 201 -24.98 1.54 5.83
CA LEU A 201 -25.26 1.18 4.44
C LEU A 201 -23.97 0.96 3.63
N GLU A 202 -22.96 1.84 3.78
CA GLU A 202 -21.67 1.66 3.11
C GLU A 202 -20.91 0.43 3.65
N ALA A 203 -20.97 0.18 4.96
CA ALA A 203 -20.39 -1.02 5.58
C ALA A 203 -21.07 -2.30 5.10
N SER A 204 -22.40 -2.29 4.94
CA SER A 204 -23.14 -3.44 4.39
C SER A 204 -22.80 -3.70 2.93
N ARG A 205 -22.64 -2.64 2.13
CA ARG A 205 -22.19 -2.71 0.74
C ARG A 205 -20.79 -3.32 0.62
N PHE A 206 -19.87 -2.82 1.44
CA PHE A 206 -18.52 -3.38 1.51
C PHE A 206 -18.54 -4.86 1.90
N SER A 207 -19.32 -5.21 2.93
CA SER A 207 -19.44 -6.60 3.40
C SER A 207 -20.05 -7.52 2.33
N LEU A 208 -21.02 -7.03 1.56
CA LEU A 208 -21.61 -7.77 0.43
C LEU A 208 -20.57 -8.02 -0.67
N ALA A 209 -19.77 -7.01 -1.01
CA ALA A 209 -18.71 -7.14 -2.00
C ALA A 209 -17.62 -8.15 -1.57
N VAL A 210 -17.22 -8.12 -0.28
CA VAL A 210 -16.32 -9.12 0.30
C VAL A 210 -16.92 -10.52 0.24
N ALA A 211 -18.19 -10.67 0.61
CA ALA A 211 -18.88 -11.96 0.55
C ALA A 211 -18.97 -12.50 -0.88
N ALA A 212 -19.21 -11.64 -1.87
CA ALA A 212 -19.20 -12.01 -3.28
C ALA A 212 -17.82 -12.48 -3.75
N ALA A 213 -16.76 -11.75 -3.43
CA ALA A 213 -15.40 -12.16 -3.74
C ALA A 213 -15.02 -13.51 -3.11
N TYR A 214 -15.40 -13.70 -1.85
CA TYR A 214 -15.22 -14.98 -1.16
C TYR A 214 -16.02 -16.12 -1.82
N ALA A 215 -17.27 -15.88 -2.19
CA ALA A 215 -18.10 -16.87 -2.89
C ALA A 215 -17.51 -17.26 -4.23
N ILE A 216 -17.04 -16.28 -5.02
CA ILE A 216 -16.36 -16.53 -6.30
C ILE A 216 -15.11 -17.38 -6.08
N ALA A 217 -14.24 -17.02 -5.13
CA ALA A 217 -13.05 -17.79 -4.82
C ALA A 217 -13.39 -19.23 -4.40
N ARG A 218 -14.41 -19.42 -3.56
CA ARG A 218 -14.89 -20.74 -3.14
C ARG A 218 -15.39 -21.58 -4.32
N VAL A 219 -16.14 -20.98 -5.24
CA VAL A 219 -16.64 -21.65 -6.45
C VAL A 219 -15.48 -22.06 -7.34
N MET A 220 -14.51 -21.18 -7.60
CA MET A 220 -13.35 -21.47 -8.43
C MET A 220 -12.50 -22.62 -7.87
N VAL A 221 -12.31 -22.67 -6.55
CA VAL A 221 -11.63 -23.80 -5.89
C VAL A 221 -12.45 -25.08 -5.99
N LYS A 222 -13.80 -25.00 -5.83
CA LYS A 222 -14.67 -26.17 -5.86
C LYS A 222 -14.76 -26.82 -7.24
N ILE A 223 -14.74 -26.01 -8.31
CA ILE A 223 -14.72 -26.53 -9.70
C ILE A 223 -13.33 -27.03 -10.14
N GLY A 224 -12.32 -26.96 -9.27
CA GLY A 224 -10.97 -27.41 -9.58
C GLY A 224 -10.12 -26.46 -10.43
N PHE A 225 -10.57 -25.22 -10.63
CA PHE A 225 -9.81 -24.22 -11.38
C PHE A 225 -8.51 -23.82 -10.65
N ALA A 226 -8.54 -23.71 -9.34
CA ALA A 226 -7.37 -23.43 -8.52
C ALA A 226 -7.06 -24.59 -7.57
N ASN A 227 -5.78 -24.89 -7.39
CA ASN A 227 -5.32 -25.96 -6.52
C ASN A 227 -5.67 -25.64 -5.05
N ARG A 228 -6.52 -26.48 -4.45
CA ARG A 228 -7.02 -26.28 -3.08
C ARG A 228 -5.90 -26.24 -2.05
N GLN A 229 -4.85 -27.06 -2.22
CA GLN A 229 -3.71 -27.09 -1.28
C GLN A 229 -2.92 -25.79 -1.36
N LEU A 230 -2.69 -25.26 -2.56
CA LEU A 230 -1.99 -23.99 -2.75
C LEU A 230 -2.78 -22.81 -2.16
N VAL A 231 -4.10 -22.80 -2.34
CA VAL A 231 -5.00 -21.80 -1.74
C VAL A 231 -4.98 -21.91 -0.21
N ASP A 232 -5.03 -23.12 0.34
CA ASP A 232 -4.95 -23.32 1.81
C ASP A 232 -3.62 -22.79 2.37
N VAL A 233 -2.50 -23.20 1.79
CA VAL A 233 -1.16 -22.77 2.24
C VAL A 233 -0.95 -21.26 2.07
N SER A 234 -1.49 -20.66 1.02
CA SER A 234 -1.26 -19.25 0.71
C SER A 234 -2.14 -18.29 1.51
N TYR A 235 -3.40 -18.66 1.78
CA TYR A 235 -4.39 -17.75 2.38
C TYR A 235 -4.95 -18.25 3.72
N ILE A 236 -5.27 -19.52 3.84
CA ILE A 236 -6.01 -20.04 5.01
C ILE A 236 -5.05 -20.43 6.14
N ALA A 237 -3.99 -21.16 5.80
CA ALA A 237 -3.02 -21.62 6.80
C ALA A 237 -2.35 -20.47 7.58
N PRO A 238 -1.94 -19.34 6.98
CA PRO A 238 -1.38 -18.20 7.74
C PRO A 238 -2.36 -17.65 8.77
N ILE A 239 -3.65 -17.50 8.40
CA ILE A 239 -4.69 -17.00 9.31
C ILE A 239 -4.94 -18.02 10.43
N ARG A 240 -5.08 -19.29 10.07
CA ARG A 240 -5.29 -20.37 11.04
C ARG A 240 -4.12 -20.48 12.02
N ASN A 241 -2.90 -20.50 11.52
CA ASN A 241 -1.70 -20.58 12.36
C ASN A 241 -1.60 -19.37 13.29
N PHE A 242 -1.96 -18.18 12.83
CA PHE A 242 -1.97 -17.00 13.68
C PHE A 242 -3.01 -17.09 14.81
N LEU A 243 -4.22 -17.59 14.49
CA LEU A 243 -5.27 -17.82 15.46
C LEU A 243 -4.90 -18.93 16.47
N GLU A 244 -4.28 -20.00 16.00
CA GLU A 244 -3.85 -21.13 16.86
C GLU A 244 -2.67 -20.74 17.75
N SER A 245 -1.72 -19.95 17.25
CA SER A 245 -0.52 -19.54 17.99
C SER A 245 -0.84 -18.57 19.13
N HIS A 246 -1.81 -17.69 18.95
CA HIS A 246 -2.12 -16.62 19.92
C HIS A 246 -3.46 -16.83 20.64
N GLY A 247 -4.29 -17.76 20.16
CA GLY A 247 -5.67 -17.92 20.60
C GLY A 247 -6.61 -16.83 20.08
N ALA A 248 -7.86 -17.17 19.87
CA ALA A 248 -8.85 -16.28 19.24
C ALA A 248 -9.02 -14.95 20.00
N LYS A 249 -9.06 -14.98 21.34
CA LYS A 249 -9.23 -13.77 22.18
C LYS A 249 -8.05 -12.80 21.99
N THR A 250 -6.81 -13.29 22.08
CA THR A 250 -5.61 -12.46 21.93
C THR A 250 -5.51 -11.91 20.52
N THR A 251 -5.82 -12.73 19.52
CA THR A 251 -5.86 -12.30 18.11
C THR A 251 -6.84 -11.15 17.88
N VAL A 252 -8.07 -11.25 18.38
CA VAL A 252 -9.05 -10.18 18.26
C VAL A 252 -8.57 -8.91 18.97
N ILE A 253 -8.01 -9.01 20.17
CA ILE A 253 -7.46 -7.86 20.89
C ILE A 253 -6.33 -7.20 20.11
N LEU A 254 -5.40 -7.98 19.54
CA LEU A 254 -4.30 -7.46 18.73
C LEU A 254 -4.81 -6.77 17.47
N LEU A 255 -5.75 -7.38 16.75
CA LEU A 255 -6.35 -6.77 15.56
C LEU A 255 -7.11 -5.49 15.89
N CYS A 256 -7.87 -5.46 16.98
CA CYS A 256 -8.54 -4.25 17.45
C CYS A 256 -7.54 -3.17 17.82
N LEU A 257 -6.47 -3.51 18.55
CA LEU A 257 -5.41 -2.56 18.92
C LEU A 257 -4.77 -1.91 17.68
N VAL A 258 -4.34 -2.73 16.72
CA VAL A 258 -3.71 -2.23 15.49
C VAL A 258 -4.69 -1.37 14.67
N SER A 259 -5.95 -1.81 14.56
CA SER A 259 -6.98 -1.07 13.82
C SER A 259 -7.30 0.28 14.47
N LEU A 260 -7.51 0.32 15.80
CA LEU A 260 -7.81 1.56 16.51
C LEU A 260 -6.63 2.54 16.46
N PHE A 261 -5.40 2.03 16.60
CA PHE A 261 -4.20 2.85 16.48
C PHE A 261 -4.08 3.48 15.08
N ARG A 262 -4.40 2.69 14.04
CA ARG A 262 -4.32 3.15 12.66
C ARG A 262 -5.45 4.11 12.26
N ILE A 263 -6.65 3.94 12.81
CA ILE A 263 -7.78 4.84 12.56
C ILE A 263 -7.43 6.28 12.95
N SER A 264 -6.76 6.47 14.10
CA SER A 264 -6.32 7.81 14.54
C SER A 264 -5.48 8.52 13.48
N ASP A 265 -4.47 7.85 12.91
CA ASP A 265 -3.61 8.41 11.87
C ASP A 265 -4.38 8.76 10.59
N VAL A 266 -5.33 7.89 10.18
CA VAL A 266 -6.13 8.10 8.97
C VAL A 266 -7.06 9.30 9.15
N VAL A 267 -7.75 9.38 10.27
CA VAL A 267 -8.67 10.49 10.57
C VAL A 267 -7.93 11.81 10.62
N LEU A 268 -6.80 11.87 11.32
CA LEU A 268 -5.95 13.07 11.37
C LEU A 268 -5.43 13.45 9.98
N GLY A 269 -5.00 12.48 9.17
CA GLY A 269 -4.50 12.74 7.81
C GLY A 269 -5.53 13.40 6.89
N VAL A 270 -6.83 13.09 7.09
CA VAL A 270 -7.91 13.68 6.28
C VAL A 270 -8.36 15.02 6.84
N ILE A 271 -8.59 15.11 8.16
CA ILE A 271 -9.20 16.28 8.80
C ILE A 271 -8.21 17.41 8.97
N SER A 272 -6.93 17.13 9.24
CA SER A 272 -5.93 18.15 9.56
C SER A 272 -5.78 19.23 8.47
N ASN A 273 -5.80 18.85 7.20
CA ASN A 273 -5.68 19.82 6.11
C ASN A 273 -6.88 20.79 6.04
N ILE A 274 -8.09 20.28 6.30
CA ILE A 274 -9.32 21.09 6.33
C ILE A 274 -9.25 22.02 7.54
N PHE A 275 -8.91 21.49 8.71
CA PHE A 275 -8.78 22.23 9.96
C PHE A 275 -7.78 23.40 9.84
N TYR A 276 -6.58 23.16 9.30
CA TYR A 276 -5.59 24.23 9.12
C TYR A 276 -6.07 25.33 8.18
N THR A 277 -6.78 24.94 7.12
CA THR A 277 -7.32 25.91 6.15
C THR A 277 -8.45 26.74 6.75
N GLU A 278 -9.35 26.13 7.53
CA GLU A 278 -10.45 26.83 8.21
C GLU A 278 -9.97 27.72 9.36
N THR A 279 -8.85 27.34 10.00
CA THR A 279 -8.24 28.14 11.08
C THR A 279 -7.46 29.35 10.55
N GLY A 280 -7.33 29.48 9.21
CA GLY A 280 -6.76 30.66 8.56
C GLY A 280 -5.25 30.57 8.26
N PHE A 281 -4.63 29.40 8.43
CA PHE A 281 -3.24 29.20 8.02
C PHE A 281 -3.09 29.26 6.49
N SER A 282 -2.06 29.96 6.04
CA SER A 282 -1.73 30.01 4.62
C SER A 282 -1.23 28.65 4.11
N LYS A 283 -1.39 28.41 2.80
CA LYS A 283 -0.89 27.17 2.16
C LYS A 283 0.62 27.01 2.32
N GLU A 284 1.36 28.11 2.40
CA GLU A 284 2.81 28.14 2.57
C GLU A 284 3.21 27.74 3.99
N GLU A 285 2.51 28.23 5.01
CA GLU A 285 2.71 27.84 6.40
C GLU A 285 2.40 26.36 6.62
N ILE A 286 1.29 25.87 6.09
CA ILE A 286 0.92 24.44 6.14
C ILE A 286 1.98 23.60 5.43
N ALA A 287 2.44 24.01 4.25
CA ALA A 287 3.47 23.29 3.52
C ALA A 287 4.80 23.23 4.29
N THR A 288 5.21 24.32 4.89
CA THR A 288 6.47 24.39 5.65
C THR A 288 6.39 23.59 6.95
N ALA A 289 5.33 23.78 7.74
CA ALA A 289 5.18 23.12 9.04
C ALA A 289 4.86 21.63 8.90
N VAL A 290 3.90 21.26 8.07
CA VAL A 290 3.43 19.87 8.00
C VAL A 290 4.27 19.04 7.03
N LYS A 291 4.58 19.57 5.86
CA LYS A 291 5.25 18.80 4.80
C LYS A 291 6.77 18.79 4.93
N LEU A 292 7.38 19.89 5.34
CA LEU A 292 8.83 19.96 5.50
C LEU A 292 9.25 19.53 6.91
N PHE A 293 8.84 20.28 7.92
CA PHE A 293 9.20 20.02 9.32
C PHE A 293 8.61 18.68 9.81
N GLY A 294 7.34 18.40 9.52
CA GLY A 294 6.67 17.16 9.93
C GLY A 294 7.33 15.89 9.39
N VAL A 295 7.87 15.92 8.16
CA VAL A 295 8.61 14.78 7.59
C VAL A 295 9.91 14.54 8.34
N TRP A 296 10.69 15.58 8.63
CA TRP A 296 11.93 15.44 9.41
C TRP A 296 11.65 14.92 10.82
N MET A 297 10.60 15.45 11.48
CA MET A 297 10.19 14.95 12.80
C MET A 297 9.71 13.50 12.77
N THR A 298 9.04 13.07 11.70
CA THR A 298 8.63 11.67 11.52
C THR A 298 9.86 10.75 11.38
N ILE A 299 10.87 11.17 10.62
CA ILE A 299 12.11 10.39 10.45
C ILE A 299 12.86 10.29 11.79
N LEU A 300 13.07 11.42 12.46
CA LEU A 300 13.76 11.46 13.75
C LEU A 300 13.00 10.68 14.82
N GLY A 301 11.68 10.89 14.92
CA GLY A 301 10.84 10.17 15.87
C GLY A 301 10.81 8.66 15.61
N GLY A 302 10.80 8.24 14.34
CA GLY A 302 10.88 6.83 13.97
C GLY A 302 12.21 6.19 14.37
N LEU A 303 13.34 6.86 14.12
CA LEU A 303 14.67 6.36 14.49
C LEU A 303 14.84 6.30 16.02
N VAL A 304 14.49 7.38 16.72
CA VAL A 304 14.54 7.43 18.20
C VAL A 304 13.61 6.39 18.81
N GLY A 305 12.36 6.28 18.30
CA GLY A 305 11.40 5.27 18.71
C GLY A 305 11.90 3.85 18.45
N GLY A 306 12.56 3.61 17.31
CA GLY A 306 13.21 2.33 17.01
C GLY A 306 14.25 1.94 18.03
N VAL A 307 15.17 2.85 18.38
CA VAL A 307 16.20 2.63 19.41
C VAL A 307 15.57 2.37 20.78
N PHE A 308 14.57 3.16 21.18
CA PHE A 308 13.88 2.97 22.46
C PHE A 308 13.10 1.65 22.50
N THR A 309 12.50 1.23 21.39
CA THR A 309 11.82 -0.06 21.32
C THR A 309 12.78 -1.22 21.51
N MET A 310 13.99 -1.15 20.97
CA MET A 310 15.04 -2.15 21.22
C MET A 310 15.45 -2.19 22.69
N ARG A 311 15.45 -1.06 23.39
CA ARG A 311 15.90 -0.98 24.79
C ARG A 311 14.80 -1.30 25.80
N PHE A 312 13.57 -0.84 25.56
CA PHE A 312 12.46 -0.92 26.53
C PHE A 312 11.40 -1.93 26.15
N GLY A 313 11.48 -2.49 24.94
CA GLY A 313 10.52 -3.44 24.40
C GLY A 313 9.31 -2.79 23.75
N VAL A 314 8.65 -3.57 22.88
CA VAL A 314 7.55 -3.11 22.02
C VAL A 314 6.34 -2.63 22.83
N MET A 315 5.94 -3.37 23.90
CA MET A 315 4.73 -3.05 24.67
C MET A 315 4.86 -1.75 25.46
N ALA A 316 6.02 -1.49 26.06
CA ALA A 316 6.27 -0.25 26.78
C ALA A 316 6.23 0.96 25.83
N MET A 317 6.84 0.82 24.66
CA MET A 317 6.86 1.88 23.66
C MET A 317 5.50 2.12 23.01
N LEU A 318 4.69 1.09 22.79
CA LEU A 318 3.30 1.25 22.35
C LEU A 318 2.46 2.03 23.37
N ALA A 319 2.56 1.68 24.66
CA ALA A 319 1.85 2.41 25.69
C ALA A 319 2.31 3.88 25.79
N PHE A 320 3.62 4.11 25.74
CA PHE A 320 4.19 5.46 25.77
C PHE A 320 3.75 6.30 24.56
N SER A 321 3.81 5.73 23.36
CA SER A 321 3.37 6.42 22.13
C SER A 321 1.87 6.72 22.14
N ALA A 322 1.04 5.81 22.66
CA ALA A 322 -0.39 6.06 22.81
C ALA A 322 -0.67 7.25 23.76
N VAL A 323 0.04 7.34 24.87
CA VAL A 323 -0.07 8.51 25.80
C VAL A 323 0.37 9.80 25.10
N LEU A 324 1.50 9.77 24.35
CA LEU A 324 1.96 10.94 23.61
C LEU A 324 0.94 11.39 22.56
N VAL A 325 0.34 10.47 21.81
CA VAL A 325 -0.69 10.79 20.82
C VAL A 325 -1.89 11.47 21.48
N VAL A 326 -2.33 10.98 22.63
CA VAL A 326 -3.45 11.60 23.40
C VAL A 326 -3.09 13.01 23.89
N LEU A 327 -1.84 13.24 24.30
CA LEU A 327 -1.40 14.53 24.81
C LEU A 327 -1.16 15.57 23.72
N THR A 328 -0.87 15.13 22.48
CA THR A 328 -0.51 16.03 21.36
C THR A 328 -1.69 16.31 20.45
N ASN A 329 -2.80 15.59 20.55
CA ASN A 329 -4.05 15.78 19.84
C ASN A 329 -5.13 16.36 20.74
#